data_7baac56832d41a35bbdffd03e4e2d9c0
#
_entry.id   7baac56832d41a35bbdffd03e4e2d9c0
#
_cell.length_a   1.000
_cell.length_b   1.000
_cell.length_c   1.000
_cell.angle_alpha   90.00
_cell.angle_beta   90.00
_cell.angle_gamma   90.00
#
_symmetry.space_group_name_H-M   'P 1'
#
loop_
_entity.id
_entity.type
_entity.pdbx_description
1 polymer ?
#
loop_
_entity_poly.entity_id
_entity_poly.type
_entity_poly.pdbx_seq_one_letter_code
_entity_poly.pdbx_strand_id
1 'polypeptide(L)'
;MSRLAQPYTGGQVQIADQIRADVTTALKAGERDRVSALRLVLSELQKAAKEGDADELAVLRRERKRRREAEQAYRDAGREDLAAGEAFEAAAIEGYLPAELSDDELDALVRAGIAETGAESPRDMGKVIKHVMGAAGGRADGRRVSTKVKEALS
;
A
#
# COMPACT_ATOMS: atom_id res chain seq x y z
N MET A 1 21.41 -2.00 16.92
CA MET A 1 21.83 -1.50 15.60
C MET A 1 20.61 -1.19 14.78
N SER A 2 20.42 0.07 14.48
CA SER A 2 19.36 0.45 13.55
C SER A 2 19.74 -0.07 12.16
N ARG A 3 18.96 -0.99 11.64
CA ARG A 3 19.09 -1.33 10.24
C ARG A 3 18.67 -0.11 9.43
N LEU A 4 19.61 0.48 8.74
CA LEU A 4 19.29 1.42 7.70
C LEU A 4 18.38 0.68 6.71
N ALA A 5 17.18 1.22 6.49
CA ALA A 5 16.30 0.68 5.47
C ALA A 5 17.04 0.73 4.14
N GLN A 6 17.46 -0.41 3.67
CA GLN A 6 18.06 -0.50 2.35
C GLN A 6 16.97 -0.30 1.30
N PRO A 7 17.20 0.50 0.28
CA PRO A 7 16.24 0.59 -0.80
C PRO A 7 16.03 -0.79 -1.41
N TYR A 8 14.79 -1.15 -1.61
CA TYR A 8 14.43 -2.39 -2.26
C TYR A 8 15.10 -2.48 -3.63
N THR A 9 16.07 -3.34 -3.76
CA THR A 9 16.63 -3.70 -5.05
C THR A 9 16.00 -5.01 -5.45
N GLY A 10 15.08 -4.96 -6.41
CA GLY A 10 14.29 -6.12 -6.82
C GLY A 10 15.09 -7.40 -6.93
N GLY A 11 14.75 -8.39 -6.11
CA GLY A 11 15.34 -9.72 -6.13
C GLY A 11 16.40 -10.01 -5.09
N GLN A 12 16.92 -9.01 -4.35
CA GLN A 12 17.98 -9.26 -3.35
C GLN A 12 17.46 -9.54 -1.95
N VAL A 13 16.34 -8.96 -1.52
CA VAL A 13 15.70 -9.25 -0.24
C VAL A 13 14.21 -9.39 -0.47
N GLN A 14 13.68 -10.57 -0.22
CA GLN A 14 12.25 -10.78 -0.31
C GLN A 14 11.57 -10.28 0.97
N ILE A 15 10.44 -9.63 0.80
CA ILE A 15 9.66 -9.12 1.93
C ILE A 15 9.21 -10.27 2.82
N ALA A 16 8.86 -11.43 2.23
CA ALA A 16 8.50 -12.60 2.99
C ALA A 16 9.59 -13.01 3.99
N ASP A 17 10.86 -12.94 3.58
CA ASP A 17 11.99 -13.27 4.46
C ASP A 17 12.13 -12.23 5.59
N GLN A 18 11.91 -10.97 5.27
CA GLN A 18 11.91 -9.89 6.27
C GLN A 18 10.80 -10.12 7.31
N ILE A 19 9.60 -10.48 6.85
CA ILE A 19 8.47 -10.77 7.74
C ILE A 19 8.78 -11.96 8.64
N ARG A 20 9.40 -13.01 8.11
CA ARG A 20 9.80 -14.17 8.94
C ARG A 20 10.73 -13.76 10.06
N ALA A 21 11.71 -12.92 9.76
CA ALA A 21 12.63 -12.40 10.76
C ALA A 21 11.88 -11.54 11.81
N ASP A 22 10.96 -10.72 11.37
CA ASP A 22 10.17 -9.84 12.25
C ASP A 22 9.22 -10.64 13.13
N VAL A 23 8.66 -11.76 12.64
CA VAL A 23 7.87 -12.69 13.46
C VAL A 23 8.71 -13.24 14.60
N THR A 24 9.94 -13.65 14.33
CA THR A 24 10.86 -14.17 15.35
C THR A 24 11.13 -13.11 16.40
N THR A 25 11.40 -11.87 15.98
CA THR A 25 11.64 -10.74 16.88
C THR A 25 10.40 -10.45 17.75
N ALA A 26 9.22 -10.43 17.14
CA ALA A 26 7.97 -10.19 17.85
C ALA A 26 7.64 -11.29 18.86
N LEU A 27 7.92 -12.56 18.51
CA LEU A 27 7.76 -13.69 19.42
C LEU A 27 8.63 -13.53 20.67
N LYS A 28 9.89 -13.16 20.49
CA LYS A 28 10.83 -12.95 21.59
C LYS A 28 10.41 -11.77 22.47
N ALA A 29 9.78 -10.76 21.88
CA ALA A 29 9.29 -9.59 22.60
C ALA A 29 7.92 -9.80 23.26
N GLY A 30 7.27 -10.94 23.01
CA GLY A 30 5.94 -11.22 23.55
C GLY A 30 4.80 -10.44 22.89
N GLU A 31 5.03 -9.90 21.70
CA GLU A 31 4.05 -9.11 20.94
C GLU A 31 3.10 -10.02 20.15
N ARG A 32 2.14 -10.63 20.85
CA ARG A 32 1.24 -11.64 20.28
C ARG A 32 0.42 -11.14 19.09
N ASP A 33 -0.13 -9.93 19.20
CA ASP A 33 -0.97 -9.35 18.15
C ASP A 33 -0.16 -9.09 16.89
N ARG A 34 1.09 -8.62 17.07
CA ARG A 34 2.00 -8.39 15.95
C ARG A 34 2.38 -9.71 15.26
N VAL A 35 2.64 -10.76 16.05
CA VAL A 35 2.94 -12.09 15.51
C VAL A 35 1.77 -12.58 14.65
N SER A 36 0.54 -12.47 15.15
CA SER A 36 -0.65 -12.90 14.43
C SER A 36 -0.83 -12.14 13.13
N ALA A 37 -0.69 -10.82 13.17
CA ALA A 37 -0.82 -9.96 11.99
C ALA A 37 0.24 -10.29 10.93
N LEU A 38 1.50 -10.43 11.35
CA LEU A 38 2.60 -10.76 10.43
C LEU A 38 2.46 -12.14 9.81
N ARG A 39 1.97 -13.12 10.57
CA ARG A 39 1.72 -14.46 10.05
C ARG A 39 0.63 -14.48 8.99
N LEU A 40 -0.42 -13.69 9.16
CA LEU A 40 -1.47 -13.56 8.15
C LEU A 40 -0.91 -12.98 6.85
N VAL A 41 -0.12 -11.93 6.94
CA VAL A 41 0.52 -11.30 5.76
C VAL A 41 1.44 -12.30 5.07
N LEU A 42 2.27 -12.99 5.84
CA LEU A 42 3.19 -14.00 5.30
C LEU A 42 2.43 -15.09 4.57
N SER A 43 1.33 -15.56 5.14
CA SER A 43 0.46 -16.57 4.53
C SER A 43 -0.06 -16.12 3.17
N GLU A 44 -0.49 -14.87 3.05
CA GLU A 44 -0.97 -14.32 1.78
C GLU A 44 0.15 -14.20 0.74
N LEU A 45 1.34 -13.81 1.16
CA LEU A 45 2.50 -13.77 0.26
C LEU A 45 2.87 -15.16 -0.25
N GLN A 46 2.86 -16.16 0.62
CA GLN A 46 3.17 -17.55 0.26
C GLN A 46 2.12 -18.13 -0.68
N LYS A 47 0.85 -17.86 -0.42
CA LYS A 47 -0.26 -18.29 -1.26
C LYS A 47 -0.15 -17.69 -2.66
N ALA A 48 0.10 -16.39 -2.75
CA ALA A 48 0.25 -15.70 -4.02
C ALA A 48 1.45 -16.25 -4.81
N ALA A 49 2.57 -16.50 -4.15
CA ALA A 49 3.75 -17.08 -4.79
C ALA A 49 3.46 -18.45 -5.39
N LYS A 50 2.69 -19.29 -4.70
CA LYS A 50 2.26 -20.60 -5.22
C LYS A 50 1.36 -20.48 -6.44
N GLU A 51 0.58 -19.42 -6.52
CA GLU A 51 -0.33 -19.14 -7.63
C GLU A 51 0.40 -18.43 -8.80
N GLY A 52 1.71 -18.24 -8.71
CA GLY A 52 2.52 -17.61 -9.74
C GLY A 52 2.67 -16.11 -9.63
N ASP A 53 2.14 -15.50 -8.58
CA ASP A 53 2.25 -14.05 -8.33
C ASP A 53 3.41 -13.78 -7.38
N ALA A 54 4.56 -13.45 -7.94
CA ALA A 54 5.79 -13.17 -7.20
C ALA A 54 5.97 -11.68 -6.87
N ASP A 55 5.03 -10.82 -7.25
CA ASP A 55 5.09 -9.39 -6.95
C ASP A 55 4.59 -9.12 -5.53
N GLU A 56 5.50 -9.19 -4.58
CA GLU A 56 5.20 -9.02 -3.16
C GLU A 56 4.56 -7.67 -2.84
N LEU A 57 5.03 -6.60 -3.46
CA LEU A 57 4.47 -5.26 -3.22
C LEU A 57 3.02 -5.18 -3.71
N ALA A 58 2.72 -5.77 -4.86
CA ALA A 58 1.35 -5.79 -5.37
C ALA A 58 0.42 -6.57 -4.44
N VAL A 59 0.88 -7.71 -3.92
CA VAL A 59 0.12 -8.52 -2.96
C VAL A 59 -0.15 -7.71 -1.68
N LEU A 60 0.87 -7.06 -1.15
CA LEU A 60 0.74 -6.24 0.06
C LEU A 60 -0.23 -5.07 -0.13
N ARG A 61 -0.20 -4.43 -1.28
CA ARG A 61 -1.14 -3.33 -1.59
C ARG A 61 -2.57 -3.81 -1.62
N ARG A 62 -2.83 -4.97 -2.23
CA ARG A 62 -4.17 -5.59 -2.24
C ARG A 62 -4.64 -5.92 -0.83
N GLU A 63 -3.77 -6.51 -0.03
CA GLU A 63 -4.09 -6.86 1.35
C GLU A 63 -4.35 -5.62 2.21
N ARG A 64 -3.56 -4.58 2.06
CA ARG A 64 -3.79 -3.31 2.77
C ARG A 64 -5.15 -2.73 2.40
N LYS A 65 -5.48 -2.71 1.11
CA LYS A 65 -6.76 -2.19 0.64
C LYS A 65 -7.92 -2.96 1.25
N ARG A 66 -7.85 -4.29 1.25
CA ARG A 66 -8.88 -5.15 1.84
C ARG A 66 -9.06 -4.88 3.33
N ARG A 67 -7.95 -4.74 4.07
CA ARG A 67 -8.00 -4.44 5.50
C ARG A 67 -8.61 -3.07 5.77
N ARG A 68 -8.27 -2.07 4.98
CA ARG A 68 -8.83 -0.73 5.14
C ARG A 68 -10.32 -0.68 4.78
N GLU A 69 -10.74 -1.41 3.76
CA GLU A 69 -12.15 -1.53 3.41
C GLU A 69 -12.93 -2.25 4.51
N ALA A 70 -12.38 -3.33 5.06
CA ALA A 70 -12.99 -4.05 6.19
C ALA A 70 -13.06 -3.17 7.44
N GLU A 71 -12.01 -2.43 7.75
CA GLU A 71 -11.99 -1.46 8.84
C GLU A 71 -13.15 -0.48 8.72
N GLN A 72 -13.32 0.11 7.55
CA GLN A 72 -14.39 1.08 7.32
C GLN A 72 -15.77 0.43 7.44
N ALA A 73 -15.95 -0.76 6.88
CA ALA A 73 -17.22 -1.49 6.97
C ALA A 73 -17.59 -1.80 8.42
N TYR A 74 -16.63 -2.24 9.23
CA TYR A 74 -16.88 -2.49 10.65
C TYR A 74 -17.20 -1.21 11.41
N ARG A 75 -16.50 -0.12 11.10
CA ARG A 75 -16.76 1.18 11.73
C ARG A 75 -18.15 1.68 11.41
N ASP A 76 -18.57 1.55 10.15
CA ASP A 76 -19.91 1.93 9.71
C ASP A 76 -21.00 1.08 10.39
N ALA A 77 -20.68 -0.17 10.72
CA ALA A 77 -21.58 -1.07 11.43
C ALA A 77 -21.54 -0.89 12.97
N GLY A 78 -20.77 0.08 13.47
CA GLY A 78 -20.63 0.32 14.90
C GLY A 78 -19.76 -0.68 15.64
N ARG A 79 -18.95 -1.45 14.90
CA ARG A 79 -18.07 -2.48 15.46
C ARG A 79 -16.64 -1.97 15.57
N GLU A 80 -16.43 -1.00 16.46
CA GLU A 80 -15.09 -0.39 16.64
C GLU A 80 -14.02 -1.41 17.08
N ASP A 81 -14.39 -2.44 17.81
CA ASP A 81 -13.51 -3.53 18.23
C ASP A 81 -12.91 -4.27 17.02
N LEU A 82 -13.77 -4.64 16.06
CA LEU A 82 -13.35 -5.33 14.85
C LEU A 82 -12.61 -4.38 13.88
N ALA A 83 -13.07 -3.14 13.80
CA ALA A 83 -12.38 -2.10 13.01
C ALA A 83 -10.94 -1.89 13.48
N ALA A 84 -10.72 -1.84 14.80
CA ALA A 84 -9.38 -1.69 15.37
C ALA A 84 -8.46 -2.85 15.00
N GLY A 85 -8.98 -4.08 14.96
CA GLY A 85 -8.23 -5.26 14.54
C GLY A 85 -7.76 -5.15 13.08
N GLU A 86 -8.67 -4.75 12.20
CA GLU A 86 -8.32 -4.56 10.79
C GLU A 86 -7.31 -3.41 10.60
N ALA A 87 -7.47 -2.33 11.35
CA ALA A 87 -6.54 -1.20 11.33
C ALA A 87 -5.13 -1.63 11.77
N PHE A 88 -5.03 -2.47 12.79
CA PHE A 88 -3.77 -3.00 13.28
C PHE A 88 -3.07 -3.84 12.20
N GLU A 89 -3.82 -4.72 11.54
CA GLU A 89 -3.29 -5.54 10.44
C GLU A 89 -2.86 -4.70 9.25
N ALA A 90 -3.65 -3.69 8.88
CA ALA A 90 -3.29 -2.77 7.81
C ALA A 90 -2.00 -2.00 8.13
N ALA A 91 -1.84 -1.53 9.36
CA ALA A 91 -0.64 -0.84 9.80
C ALA A 91 0.59 -1.74 9.74
N ALA A 92 0.45 -3.02 10.08
CA ALA A 92 1.54 -3.99 9.96
C ALA A 92 2.00 -4.16 8.51
N ILE A 93 1.05 -4.23 7.57
CA ILE A 93 1.34 -4.30 6.14
C ILE A 93 2.06 -3.03 5.67
N GLU A 94 1.56 -1.88 6.08
CA GLU A 94 2.12 -0.57 5.68
C GLU A 94 3.59 -0.42 6.06
N GLY A 95 4.03 -1.10 7.12
CA GLY A 95 5.44 -1.12 7.52
C GLY A 95 6.38 -1.71 6.47
N TYR A 96 5.87 -2.49 5.53
CA TYR A 96 6.64 -3.11 4.45
C TYR A 96 6.45 -2.44 3.09
N LEU A 97 5.56 -1.47 3.01
CA LEU A 97 5.30 -0.73 1.77
C LEU A 97 6.08 0.58 1.74
N PRO A 98 6.46 1.06 0.55
CA PRO A 98 6.99 2.42 0.42
C PRO A 98 5.97 3.41 0.96
N ALA A 99 6.45 4.50 1.54
CA ALA A 99 5.58 5.54 2.08
C ALA A 99 4.65 6.09 0.99
N GLU A 100 3.40 6.34 1.35
CA GLU A 100 2.45 6.97 0.44
C GLU A 100 2.88 8.41 0.13
N LEU A 101 2.52 8.87 -1.06
CA LEU A 101 2.77 10.24 -1.46
C LEU A 101 1.94 11.20 -0.59
N SER A 102 2.55 12.29 -0.17
CA SER A 102 1.84 13.39 0.46
C SER A 102 0.93 14.06 -0.56
N ASP A 103 -0.02 14.87 -0.10
CA ASP A 103 -0.89 15.63 -1.00
C ASP A 103 -0.08 16.55 -1.91
N ASP A 104 0.93 17.22 -1.37
CA ASP A 104 1.80 18.11 -2.14
C ASP A 104 2.58 17.34 -3.22
N GLU A 105 3.12 16.19 -2.87
CA GLU A 105 3.82 15.33 -3.83
C GLU A 105 2.88 14.83 -4.92
N LEU A 106 1.66 14.43 -4.55
CA LEU A 106 0.67 13.97 -5.52
C LEU A 106 0.21 15.11 -6.42
N ASP A 107 -0.02 16.29 -5.86
CA ASP A 107 -0.37 17.48 -6.65
C ASP A 107 0.72 17.81 -7.68
N ALA A 108 1.99 17.68 -7.28
CA ALA A 108 3.11 17.89 -8.21
C ALA A 108 3.11 16.87 -9.34
N LEU A 109 2.83 15.60 -9.04
CA LEU A 109 2.74 14.55 -10.06
C LEU A 109 1.57 14.80 -11.02
N VAL A 110 0.44 15.27 -10.50
CA VAL A 110 -0.72 15.60 -11.33
C VAL A 110 -0.39 16.74 -12.27
N ARG A 111 0.24 17.80 -11.77
CA ARG A 111 0.68 18.93 -12.62
C ARG A 111 1.64 18.46 -13.72
N ALA A 112 2.61 17.64 -13.35
CA ALA A 112 3.55 17.07 -14.32
C ALA A 112 2.83 16.20 -15.35
N GLY A 113 1.87 15.41 -14.92
CA GLY A 113 1.08 14.54 -15.81
C GLY A 113 0.24 15.34 -16.80
N ILE A 114 -0.34 16.43 -16.35
CA ILE A 114 -1.10 17.34 -17.23
C ILE A 114 -0.17 17.95 -18.28
N ALA A 115 1.00 18.42 -17.86
CA ALA A 115 1.99 18.98 -18.78
C ALA A 115 2.50 17.94 -19.80
N GLU A 116 2.83 16.76 -19.34
CA GLU A 116 3.37 15.68 -20.20
C GLU A 116 2.35 15.15 -21.20
N THR A 117 1.08 15.04 -20.79
CA THR A 117 0.02 14.52 -21.66
C THR A 117 -0.63 15.58 -22.53
N GLY A 118 -0.40 16.86 -22.25
CA GLY A 118 -1.04 17.96 -22.95
C GLY A 118 -2.53 18.07 -22.65
N ALA A 119 -2.98 17.56 -21.50
CA ALA A 119 -4.39 17.56 -21.10
C ALA A 119 -4.92 18.98 -20.94
N GLU A 120 -6.11 19.25 -21.48
CA GLU A 120 -6.72 20.58 -21.47
C GLU A 120 -8.12 20.58 -20.82
N SER A 121 -8.74 19.42 -20.68
CA SER A 121 -10.12 19.31 -20.21
C SER A 121 -10.38 17.99 -19.49
N PRO A 122 -11.53 17.85 -18.81
CA PRO A 122 -11.91 16.58 -18.18
C PRO A 122 -11.93 15.36 -19.12
N ARG A 123 -12.04 15.57 -20.42
CA ARG A 123 -11.96 14.47 -21.40
C ARG A 123 -10.61 13.78 -21.40
N ASP A 124 -9.58 14.47 -20.98
CA ASP A 124 -8.20 13.96 -20.97
C ASP A 124 -7.83 13.29 -19.64
N MET A 125 -8.80 13.19 -18.74
CA MET A 125 -8.60 12.66 -17.38
C MET A 125 -7.96 11.28 -17.38
N GLY A 126 -8.41 10.37 -18.26
CA GLY A 126 -7.87 9.02 -18.34
C GLY A 126 -6.38 8.97 -18.66
N LYS A 127 -5.90 9.83 -19.55
CA LYS A 127 -4.48 9.92 -19.90
C LYS A 127 -3.65 10.38 -18.69
N VAL A 128 -4.15 11.38 -17.99
CA VAL A 128 -3.45 11.94 -16.82
C VAL A 128 -3.40 10.91 -15.70
N ILE A 129 -4.52 10.26 -15.41
CA ILE A 129 -4.59 9.21 -14.37
C ILE A 129 -3.57 8.11 -14.67
N LYS A 130 -3.53 7.62 -15.90
CA LYS A 130 -2.58 6.59 -16.30
C LYS A 130 -1.14 7.03 -16.09
N HIS A 131 -0.82 8.25 -16.49
CA HIS A 131 0.52 8.81 -16.32
C HIS A 131 0.91 8.94 -14.84
N VAL A 132 0.01 9.49 -14.04
CA VAL A 132 0.25 9.69 -12.59
C VAL A 132 0.36 8.35 -11.86
N MET A 133 -0.50 7.38 -12.18
CA MET A 133 -0.43 6.06 -11.56
C MET A 133 0.92 5.37 -11.85
N GLY A 134 1.41 5.50 -13.07
CA GLY A 134 2.73 4.98 -13.44
C GLY A 134 3.86 5.67 -12.66
N ALA A 135 3.80 6.98 -12.54
CA ALA A 135 4.81 7.76 -11.82
C ALA A 135 4.75 7.54 -10.31
N ALA A 136 3.55 7.34 -9.77
CA ALA A 136 3.35 7.13 -8.34
C ALA A 136 3.89 5.78 -7.85
N GLY A 137 4.01 4.79 -8.74
CA GLY A 137 4.58 3.48 -8.40
C GLY A 137 3.86 2.77 -7.26
N GLY A 138 2.54 2.94 -7.15
CA GLY A 138 1.74 2.34 -6.08
C GLY A 138 1.75 3.11 -4.77
N ARG A 139 2.38 4.27 -4.72
CA ARG A 139 2.43 5.14 -3.53
C ARG A 139 1.22 6.05 -3.38
N ALA A 140 0.24 5.90 -4.26
CA ALA A 140 -1.07 6.55 -4.15
C ALA A 140 -2.11 5.62 -4.78
N ASP A 141 -3.29 5.50 -4.18
CA ASP A 141 -4.33 4.66 -4.74
C ASP A 141 -5.06 5.36 -5.89
N GLY A 142 -5.73 4.57 -6.73
CA GLY A 142 -6.40 5.09 -7.92
C GLY A 142 -7.51 6.09 -7.63
N ARG A 143 -8.23 5.92 -6.54
CA ARG A 143 -9.31 6.84 -6.13
C ARG A 143 -8.75 8.21 -5.78
N ARG A 144 -7.68 8.25 -5.01
CA ARG A 144 -7.01 9.47 -4.61
C ARG A 144 -6.44 10.21 -5.82
N VAL A 145 -5.82 9.47 -6.74
CA VAL A 145 -5.30 10.02 -8.00
C VAL A 145 -6.44 10.59 -8.85
N SER A 146 -7.52 9.84 -9.04
CA SER A 146 -8.69 10.29 -9.80
C SER A 146 -9.28 11.59 -9.25
N THR A 147 -9.42 11.68 -7.94
CA THR A 147 -9.95 12.87 -7.28
C THR A 147 -9.07 14.09 -7.56
N LYS A 148 -7.77 13.94 -7.42
CA LYS A 148 -6.81 15.04 -7.67
C LYS A 148 -6.78 15.46 -9.13
N VAL A 149 -6.82 14.51 -10.04
CA VAL A 149 -6.84 14.80 -11.48
C VAL A 149 -8.14 15.52 -11.86
N LYS A 150 -9.28 15.05 -11.35
CA LYS A 150 -10.58 15.67 -11.60
C LYS A 150 -10.60 17.12 -11.12
N GLU A 151 -10.11 17.38 -9.92
CA GLU A 151 -10.01 18.73 -9.36
C GLU A 151 -9.12 19.64 -10.23
N ALA A 152 -8.01 19.12 -10.71
CA ALA A 152 -7.05 19.89 -11.50
C ALA A 152 -7.54 20.21 -12.90
N LEU A 153 -8.41 19.39 -13.47
CA LEU A 153 -8.96 19.57 -14.82
C LEU A 153 -10.35 20.20 -14.87
N SER A 154 -10.93 20.49 -13.72
CA SER A 154 -12.24 21.15 -13.66
C SER A 154 -12.16 22.66 -13.87
#